data_9d523c94aeb9d4ade88f740c84d4b41e
#
_entry.id   9d523c94aeb9d4ade88f740c84d4b41e
#
_cell.length_a   1.000
_cell.length_b   1.000
_cell.length_c   1.000
_cell.angle_alpha   90.00
_cell.angle_beta   90.00
_cell.angle_gamma   90.00
#
_symmetry.space_group_name_H-M   'P 1'
#
loop_
_entity.id
_entity.type
_entity.pdbx_description
1 polymer ?
#
loop_
_entity_poly.entity_id
_entity_poly.type
_entity_poly.pdbx_seq_one_letter_code
_entity_poly.pdbx_strand_id
1 'polypeptide(L)'
;MSVTQLATRSPVSGPPGAAPDLPCGCTVPRLWTPPLVELSPETSYGYAVVDFARDVLGEPLDPWQEWLIIHAGELLPDGRPRFRYVLTLVGRQSGKTFLAKVLALYWMFVESHPLILGTSTNLDYARESWEKAVETVEDNPALSAFVPRGGIRRANGEQTLKTSERSRYKIAASNRTGGRSLSVDRLILDELREHRSWDAWNASTNAMNARPGAQALAITNQGDDQSVVLDSLRGDALRFLETGEGDYRLGIFEWSAPDGADLEDVEALAQANPNVGRRTDWDTLLGPARRAKANGGEEETGFRTEVMCQRVHALDAAVDPGAWDRCARPDTLDAARGRVVLCLDIAPDELHATLTAAATMPDGRVRVEPVKAWSGVDATAQVRRDLPALVERVRPRVLGWLPGGPAASLAVWLRTAKLRTRVEEIKTDLPSVSMGFSEQVRSEEIWHSADPLLDAQVRGASKLHTGDRWVMSRKHGHCDAAYSAAGAVHLARAYPALTVRKVLSVPRA
;
A
#
# COMPACT_ATOMS: atom_id res chain seq x y z
N MET A 1 48.35 40.97 8.33
CA MET A 1 48.59 40.11 7.15
C MET A 1 48.67 38.68 7.61
N SER A 2 47.63 37.93 7.45
CA SER A 2 47.61 36.50 7.77
C SER A 2 47.07 35.78 6.53
N VAL A 3 47.90 34.93 5.95
CA VAL A 3 47.61 34.16 4.73
C VAL A 3 46.93 32.87 5.16
N THR A 4 45.68 32.69 4.76
CA THR A 4 44.90 31.48 5.01
C THR A 4 45.44 30.36 4.11
N GLN A 5 45.97 29.28 4.75
CA GLN A 5 46.32 28.05 4.06
C GLN A 5 45.11 27.35 3.49
N LEU A 6 45.02 27.28 2.17
CA LEU A 6 44.14 26.38 1.42
C LEU A 6 44.66 24.96 1.59
N ALA A 7 43.92 24.14 2.30
CA ALA A 7 44.17 22.70 2.39
C ALA A 7 44.02 22.07 0.99
N THR A 8 45.10 21.56 0.48
CA THR A 8 45.16 20.74 -0.73
C THR A 8 44.38 19.46 -0.51
N ARG A 9 43.20 19.34 -1.15
CA ARG A 9 42.49 18.08 -1.27
C ARG A 9 43.34 17.10 -2.08
N SER A 10 43.65 15.95 -1.50
CA SER A 10 44.22 14.82 -2.21
C SER A 10 43.33 14.45 -3.41
N PRO A 11 43.93 14.05 -4.54
CA PRO A 11 43.16 13.62 -5.69
C PRO A 11 42.31 12.42 -5.29
N VAL A 12 41.00 12.49 -5.63
CA VAL A 12 40.09 11.36 -5.53
C VAL A 12 40.71 10.22 -6.34
N SER A 13 41.05 9.11 -5.70
CA SER A 13 41.49 7.88 -6.35
C SER A 13 40.49 7.53 -7.46
N GLY A 14 41.02 7.22 -8.65
CA GLY A 14 40.24 6.77 -9.81
C GLY A 14 39.31 5.60 -9.50
N PRO A 15 38.47 5.18 -10.45
CA PRO A 15 37.45 4.18 -10.22
C PRO A 15 38.08 2.94 -9.54
N PRO A 16 37.45 2.41 -8.48
CA PRO A 16 37.93 1.21 -7.82
C PRO A 16 38.08 0.10 -8.85
N GLY A 17 39.13 -0.68 -8.73
CA GLY A 17 39.45 -1.81 -9.61
C GLY A 17 38.26 -2.75 -9.75
N ALA A 18 38.21 -3.50 -10.88
CA ALA A 18 37.16 -4.36 -11.38
C ALA A 18 36.11 -4.73 -10.32
N ALA A 19 34.90 -4.15 -10.47
CA ALA A 19 33.76 -4.51 -9.63
C ALA A 19 33.59 -6.04 -9.67
N PRO A 20 33.25 -6.70 -8.56
CA PRO A 20 32.84 -8.10 -8.60
C PRO A 20 31.77 -8.26 -9.69
N ASP A 21 31.73 -9.40 -10.38
CA ASP A 21 30.73 -9.70 -11.40
C ASP A 21 29.32 -9.55 -10.78
N LEU A 22 28.74 -8.35 -10.93
CA LEU A 22 27.42 -8.06 -10.40
C LEU A 22 26.38 -8.82 -11.24
N PRO A 23 25.36 -9.43 -10.61
CA PRO A 23 24.38 -10.26 -11.32
C PRO A 23 23.59 -9.43 -12.32
N CYS A 24 23.14 -10.06 -13.40
CA CYS A 24 22.09 -9.48 -14.24
C CYS A 24 20.72 -9.60 -13.56
N GLY A 25 19.82 -8.67 -13.85
CA GLY A 25 18.46 -8.69 -13.34
C GLY A 25 17.73 -10.01 -13.67
N CYS A 26 16.90 -10.48 -12.75
CA CYS A 26 16.20 -11.75 -12.86
C CYS A 26 15.09 -11.69 -13.92
N THR A 27 15.15 -12.61 -14.88
CA THR A 27 14.11 -12.77 -15.91
C THR A 27 12.81 -13.30 -15.31
N VAL A 28 12.91 -14.24 -14.37
CA VAL A 28 11.76 -14.87 -13.71
C VAL A 28 11.35 -14.06 -12.48
N PRO A 29 10.05 -13.77 -12.31
CA PRO A 29 9.57 -13.05 -11.13
C PRO A 29 9.74 -13.88 -9.83
N ARG A 30 9.77 -13.22 -8.69
CA ARG A 30 9.83 -13.88 -7.38
C ARG A 30 8.53 -14.61 -7.04
N LEU A 31 7.41 -14.01 -7.38
CA LEU A 31 6.07 -14.57 -7.15
C LEU A 31 5.31 -14.58 -8.49
N TRP A 32 4.73 -15.70 -8.85
CA TRP A 32 3.99 -15.81 -10.10
C TRP A 32 3.00 -16.98 -10.09
N THR A 33 1.93 -16.83 -10.88
CA THR A 33 0.93 -17.86 -11.07
C THR A 33 1.39 -18.85 -12.13
N PRO A 34 1.68 -20.12 -11.77
CA PRO A 34 2.17 -21.10 -12.73
C PRO A 34 1.13 -21.42 -13.82
N PRO A 35 1.56 -21.79 -15.04
CA PRO A 35 0.66 -22.15 -16.11
C PRO A 35 -0.07 -23.48 -15.80
N LEU A 36 -1.26 -23.66 -16.39
CA LEU A 36 -2.03 -24.89 -16.28
C LEU A 36 -1.51 -25.99 -17.20
N VAL A 37 -0.86 -25.59 -18.29
CA VAL A 37 -0.31 -26.48 -19.32
C VAL A 37 1.08 -26.00 -19.72
N GLU A 38 1.84 -26.86 -20.41
CA GLU A 38 3.09 -26.46 -21.04
C GLU A 38 2.83 -25.34 -22.05
N LEU A 39 3.62 -24.25 -21.97
CA LEU A 39 3.46 -23.11 -22.85
C LEU A 39 4.18 -23.33 -24.17
N SER A 40 3.44 -23.15 -25.25
CA SER A 40 3.89 -23.24 -26.64
C SER A 40 3.20 -22.15 -27.47
N PRO A 41 3.58 -21.92 -28.73
CA PRO A 41 2.86 -21.00 -29.60
C PRO A 41 1.35 -21.29 -29.76
N GLU A 42 0.92 -22.52 -29.54
CA GLU A 42 -0.49 -22.93 -29.58
C GLU A 42 -1.23 -22.67 -28.28
N THR A 43 -0.52 -22.66 -27.15
CA THR A 43 -1.12 -22.52 -25.80
C THR A 43 -0.89 -21.13 -25.19
N SER A 44 -0.13 -20.25 -25.87
CA SER A 44 0.05 -18.87 -25.45
C SER A 44 0.21 -17.93 -26.64
N TYR A 45 -0.62 -16.88 -26.70
CA TYR A 45 -0.47 -15.80 -27.68
C TYR A 45 0.79 -14.96 -27.44
N GLY A 46 1.42 -15.10 -26.27
CA GLY A 46 2.62 -14.34 -25.93
C GLY A 46 3.77 -14.53 -26.90
N TYR A 47 3.93 -15.71 -27.48
CA TYR A 47 4.94 -15.95 -28.53
C TYR A 47 4.71 -15.06 -29.76
N ALA A 48 3.46 -14.92 -30.20
CA ALA A 48 3.15 -14.03 -31.33
C ALA A 48 3.38 -12.55 -30.98
N VAL A 49 3.23 -12.15 -29.72
CA VAL A 49 3.60 -10.78 -29.27
C VAL A 49 5.11 -10.57 -29.36
N VAL A 50 5.92 -11.55 -28.93
CA VAL A 50 7.39 -11.51 -29.03
C VAL A 50 7.83 -11.35 -30.48
N ASP A 51 7.28 -12.18 -31.38
CA ASP A 51 7.58 -12.11 -32.80
C ASP A 51 7.14 -10.76 -33.41
N PHE A 52 5.95 -10.26 -33.06
CA PHE A 52 5.47 -8.96 -33.52
C PHE A 52 6.38 -7.81 -33.08
N ALA A 53 6.83 -7.81 -31.82
CA ALA A 53 7.75 -6.79 -31.31
C ALA A 53 9.08 -6.79 -32.08
N ARG A 54 9.64 -7.99 -32.32
CA ARG A 54 10.91 -8.16 -33.00
C ARG A 54 10.81 -7.87 -34.49
N ASP A 55 9.85 -8.51 -35.18
CA ASP A 55 9.84 -8.60 -36.66
C ASP A 55 9.02 -7.46 -37.29
N VAL A 56 7.99 -6.95 -36.62
CA VAL A 56 7.14 -5.88 -37.18
C VAL A 56 7.52 -4.51 -36.61
N LEU A 57 7.72 -4.41 -35.29
CA LEU A 57 8.10 -3.13 -34.68
C LEU A 57 9.60 -2.85 -34.78
N GLY A 58 10.44 -3.89 -34.93
CA GLY A 58 11.90 -3.74 -34.87
C GLY A 58 12.42 -3.41 -33.47
N GLU A 59 11.58 -3.59 -32.47
CA GLU A 59 11.84 -3.26 -31.07
C GLU A 59 11.64 -4.52 -30.20
N PRO A 60 12.66 -5.41 -30.08
CA PRO A 60 12.53 -6.64 -29.30
C PRO A 60 12.25 -6.35 -27.82
N LEU A 61 11.44 -7.19 -27.22
CA LEU A 61 11.16 -7.18 -25.78
C LEU A 61 12.41 -7.51 -24.97
N ASP A 62 12.49 -6.98 -23.74
CA ASP A 62 13.49 -7.41 -22.78
C ASP A 62 13.16 -8.84 -22.27
N PRO A 63 14.15 -9.65 -21.85
CA PRO A 63 13.92 -11.05 -21.46
C PRO A 63 12.81 -11.25 -20.43
N TRP A 64 12.66 -10.34 -19.46
CA TRP A 64 11.60 -10.42 -18.46
C TRP A 64 10.21 -10.11 -19.06
N GLN A 65 10.14 -9.22 -20.06
CA GLN A 65 8.91 -8.88 -20.77
C GLN A 65 8.46 -10.04 -21.65
N GLU A 66 9.39 -10.67 -22.35
CA GLU A 66 9.11 -11.90 -23.13
C GLU A 66 8.57 -13.00 -22.20
N TRP A 67 9.26 -13.24 -21.09
CA TRP A 67 8.84 -14.21 -20.11
C TRP A 67 7.43 -13.91 -19.58
N LEU A 68 7.18 -12.66 -19.16
CA LEU A 68 5.88 -12.21 -18.66
C LEU A 68 4.78 -12.47 -19.68
N ILE A 69 4.98 -12.02 -20.92
CA ILE A 69 3.92 -12.07 -21.94
C ILE A 69 3.62 -13.51 -22.38
N ILE A 70 4.62 -14.37 -22.45
CA ILE A 70 4.42 -15.79 -22.73
C ILE A 70 3.55 -16.44 -21.63
N HIS A 71 3.80 -16.13 -20.36
CA HIS A 71 3.04 -16.69 -19.24
C HIS A 71 1.66 -16.04 -19.07
N ALA A 72 1.58 -14.71 -19.15
CA ALA A 72 0.30 -13.98 -19.06
C ALA A 72 -0.61 -14.21 -20.28
N GLY A 73 -0.03 -14.63 -21.40
CA GLY A 73 -0.73 -14.93 -22.64
C GLY A 73 -1.31 -16.34 -22.72
N GLU A 74 -1.21 -17.15 -21.66
CA GLU A 74 -1.77 -18.51 -21.63
C GLU A 74 -3.22 -18.56 -22.08
N LEU A 75 -3.53 -19.55 -22.95
CA LEU A 75 -4.85 -19.76 -23.54
C LEU A 75 -5.54 -20.97 -22.91
N LEU A 76 -6.84 -20.84 -22.71
CA LEU A 76 -7.72 -21.97 -22.39
C LEU A 76 -8.00 -22.82 -23.66
N PRO A 77 -8.49 -24.06 -23.50
CA PRO A 77 -8.79 -24.92 -24.65
C PRO A 77 -9.78 -24.34 -25.66
N ASP A 78 -10.56 -23.33 -25.26
CA ASP A 78 -11.51 -22.63 -26.14
C ASP A 78 -10.88 -21.39 -26.83
N GLY A 79 -9.58 -21.19 -26.70
CA GLY A 79 -8.82 -20.10 -27.30
C GLY A 79 -8.95 -18.76 -26.58
N ARG A 80 -9.69 -18.68 -25.47
CA ARG A 80 -9.76 -17.45 -24.65
C ARG A 80 -8.55 -17.34 -23.75
N PRO A 81 -8.07 -16.11 -23.42
CA PRO A 81 -7.06 -15.92 -22.40
C PRO A 81 -7.48 -16.56 -21.06
N ARG A 82 -6.58 -17.33 -20.45
CA ARG A 82 -6.80 -17.86 -19.10
C ARG A 82 -7.05 -16.74 -18.12
N PHE A 83 -6.14 -15.76 -18.08
CA PHE A 83 -6.22 -14.67 -17.12
C PHE A 83 -7.18 -13.60 -17.61
N ARG A 84 -8.21 -13.32 -16.80
CA ARG A 84 -9.05 -12.15 -16.97
C ARG A 84 -8.36 -10.89 -16.45
N TYR A 85 -7.57 -11.06 -15.39
CA TYR A 85 -6.78 -10.01 -14.77
C TYR A 85 -5.35 -10.49 -14.61
N VAL A 86 -4.43 -9.73 -15.16
CA VAL A 86 -2.99 -9.93 -15.02
C VAL A 86 -2.46 -8.80 -14.15
N LEU A 87 -1.98 -9.14 -12.96
CA LEU A 87 -1.37 -8.22 -12.02
C LEU A 87 0.14 -8.31 -12.15
N THR A 88 0.78 -7.25 -12.64
CA THR A 88 2.23 -7.19 -12.82
C THR A 88 2.83 -6.12 -11.90
N LEU A 89 3.69 -6.56 -10.97
CA LEU A 89 4.45 -5.68 -10.09
C LEU A 89 5.93 -5.75 -10.44
N VAL A 90 6.51 -4.59 -10.72
CA VAL A 90 7.94 -4.49 -11.09
C VAL A 90 8.46 -3.09 -10.75
N GLY A 91 9.73 -3.00 -10.37
CA GLY A 91 10.38 -1.74 -10.01
C GLY A 91 10.25 -0.66 -11.07
N ARG A 92 10.52 0.58 -10.69
CA ARG A 92 10.49 1.74 -11.59
C ARG A 92 11.53 1.58 -12.71
N GLN A 93 11.29 2.23 -13.87
CA GLN A 93 12.17 2.22 -15.06
C GLN A 93 12.46 0.83 -15.66
N SER A 94 11.64 -0.17 -15.36
CA SER A 94 11.75 -1.50 -15.96
C SER A 94 11.14 -1.63 -17.36
N GLY A 95 10.62 -0.54 -17.96
CA GLY A 95 10.03 -0.58 -19.32
C GLY A 95 8.54 -0.91 -19.36
N LYS A 96 7.78 -0.60 -18.30
CA LYS A 96 6.31 -0.80 -18.22
C LYS A 96 5.56 -0.15 -19.38
N THR A 97 5.84 1.12 -19.65
CA THR A 97 5.22 1.90 -20.75
C THR A 97 5.52 1.30 -22.12
N PHE A 98 6.74 0.79 -22.34
CA PHE A 98 7.11 0.11 -23.57
C PHE A 98 6.29 -1.16 -23.78
N LEU A 99 6.15 -1.99 -22.75
CA LEU A 99 5.35 -3.20 -22.81
C LEU A 99 3.87 -2.90 -23.09
N ALA A 100 3.30 -1.89 -22.42
CA ALA A 100 1.92 -1.44 -22.64
C ALA A 100 1.70 -1.00 -24.10
N LYS A 101 2.67 -0.26 -24.70
CA LYS A 101 2.67 0.13 -26.11
C LYS A 101 2.64 -1.11 -27.04
N VAL A 102 3.57 -2.03 -26.85
CA VAL A 102 3.69 -3.23 -27.70
C VAL A 102 2.39 -4.05 -27.66
N LEU A 103 1.83 -4.27 -26.47
CA LEU A 103 0.58 -5.00 -26.32
C LEU A 103 -0.60 -4.30 -26.98
N ALA A 104 -0.74 -2.99 -26.80
CA ALA A 104 -1.81 -2.23 -27.43
C ALA A 104 -1.75 -2.36 -28.95
N LEU A 105 -0.56 -2.24 -29.54
CA LEU A 105 -0.36 -2.36 -30.99
C LEU A 105 -0.60 -3.80 -31.47
N TYR A 106 -0.11 -4.81 -30.77
CA TYR A 106 -0.39 -6.21 -31.09
C TYR A 106 -1.89 -6.50 -31.12
N TRP A 107 -2.61 -6.12 -30.07
CA TRP A 107 -4.05 -6.33 -29.99
C TRP A 107 -4.84 -5.56 -31.05
N MET A 108 -4.31 -4.42 -31.52
CA MET A 108 -4.92 -3.64 -32.61
C MET A 108 -4.68 -4.24 -33.98
N PHE A 109 -3.42 -4.54 -34.31
CA PHE A 109 -3.00 -4.80 -35.67
C PHE A 109 -2.93 -6.28 -36.01
N VAL A 110 -2.78 -7.16 -35.00
CA VAL A 110 -2.72 -8.62 -35.20
C VAL A 110 -4.06 -9.26 -34.81
N GLU A 111 -4.54 -9.02 -33.59
CA GLU A 111 -5.80 -9.63 -33.14
C GLU A 111 -7.05 -8.82 -33.54
N SER A 112 -6.89 -7.60 -34.03
CA SER A 112 -7.97 -6.70 -34.48
C SER A 112 -9.09 -6.53 -33.43
N HIS A 113 -8.75 -6.46 -32.14
CA HIS A 113 -9.73 -6.26 -31.09
C HIS A 113 -10.46 -4.92 -31.26
N PRO A 114 -11.82 -4.91 -31.17
CA PRO A 114 -12.61 -3.71 -31.41
C PRO A 114 -12.27 -2.54 -30.50
N LEU A 115 -11.93 -2.80 -29.23
CA LEU A 115 -11.58 -1.74 -28.28
C LEU A 115 -10.49 -2.17 -27.31
N ILE A 116 -9.37 -1.47 -27.40
CA ILE A 116 -8.31 -1.44 -26.39
C ILE A 116 -8.49 -0.14 -25.60
N LEU A 117 -8.56 -0.23 -24.27
CA LEU A 117 -8.68 0.93 -23.38
C LEU A 117 -7.42 1.04 -22.50
N GLY A 118 -6.72 2.15 -22.63
CA GLY A 118 -5.67 2.55 -21.67
C GLY A 118 -6.26 3.45 -20.60
N THR A 119 -5.98 3.19 -19.34
CA THR A 119 -6.49 4.01 -18.23
C THR A 119 -5.48 4.10 -17.10
N SER A 120 -5.49 5.23 -16.41
CA SER A 120 -4.75 5.48 -15.18
C SER A 120 -5.52 6.49 -14.33
N THR A 121 -5.22 6.58 -13.04
CA THR A 121 -5.76 7.62 -12.15
C THR A 121 -5.33 9.01 -12.61
N ASN A 122 -4.09 9.13 -13.08
CA ASN A 122 -3.61 10.31 -13.81
C ASN A 122 -3.58 10.00 -15.32
N LEU A 123 -4.41 10.72 -16.09
CA LEU A 123 -4.53 10.54 -17.55
C LEU A 123 -3.20 10.75 -18.28
N ASP A 124 -2.27 11.52 -17.73
CA ASP A 124 -0.97 11.78 -18.36
C ASP A 124 -0.12 10.53 -18.51
N TYR A 125 -0.20 9.59 -17.56
CA TYR A 125 0.50 8.29 -17.69
C TYR A 125 -0.08 7.44 -18.84
N ALA A 126 -1.41 7.33 -18.92
CA ALA A 126 -2.05 6.63 -20.03
C ALA A 126 -1.78 7.32 -21.37
N ARG A 127 -1.68 8.66 -21.38
CA ARG A 127 -1.35 9.46 -22.56
C ARG A 127 0.06 9.15 -23.08
N GLU A 128 1.05 9.07 -22.19
CA GLU A 128 2.43 8.78 -22.59
C GLU A 128 2.53 7.44 -23.35
N SER A 129 1.91 6.39 -22.82
CA SER A 129 1.87 5.08 -23.51
C SER A 129 1.16 5.16 -24.85
N TRP A 130 0.06 5.92 -24.93
CA TRP A 130 -0.71 6.09 -26.15
C TRP A 130 0.07 6.91 -27.22
N GLU A 131 0.74 7.99 -26.83
CA GLU A 131 1.54 8.82 -27.73
C GLU A 131 2.70 8.02 -28.35
N LYS A 132 3.43 7.24 -27.53
CA LYS A 132 4.47 6.32 -28.02
C LYS A 132 3.92 5.28 -28.99
N ALA A 133 2.70 4.78 -28.76
CA ALA A 133 2.07 3.86 -29.70
C ALA A 133 1.73 4.56 -31.04
N VAL A 134 1.25 5.79 -30.99
CA VAL A 134 0.95 6.60 -32.18
C VAL A 134 2.22 6.92 -32.97
N GLU A 135 3.29 7.37 -32.29
CA GLU A 135 4.60 7.64 -32.91
C GLU A 135 5.14 6.38 -33.62
N THR A 136 5.11 5.23 -32.93
CA THR A 136 5.53 3.94 -33.54
C THR A 136 4.71 3.63 -34.81
N VAL A 137 3.41 3.91 -34.81
CA VAL A 137 2.55 3.66 -35.99
C VAL A 137 2.85 4.66 -37.12
N GLU A 138 3.10 5.94 -36.82
CA GLU A 138 3.42 6.95 -37.80
C GLU A 138 4.78 6.67 -38.49
N ASP A 139 5.76 6.18 -37.68
CA ASP A 139 7.10 5.86 -38.15
C ASP A 139 7.22 4.52 -38.89
N ASN A 140 6.23 3.63 -38.71
CA ASN A 140 6.22 2.29 -39.30
C ASN A 140 5.27 2.21 -40.54
N PRO A 141 5.79 2.15 -41.76
CA PRO A 141 4.98 2.11 -42.99
C PRO A 141 4.01 0.92 -43.02
N ALA A 142 4.38 -0.24 -42.44
CA ALA A 142 3.52 -1.42 -42.42
C ALA A 142 2.28 -1.21 -41.56
N LEU A 143 2.41 -0.48 -40.45
CA LEU A 143 1.29 -0.18 -39.57
C LEU A 143 0.49 1.03 -40.02
N SER A 144 1.16 2.09 -40.49
CA SER A 144 0.50 3.32 -40.94
C SER A 144 -0.43 3.09 -42.13
N ALA A 145 -0.13 2.11 -42.99
CA ALA A 145 -0.98 1.73 -44.12
C ALA A 145 -2.39 1.27 -43.68
N PHE A 146 -2.55 0.75 -42.45
CA PHE A 146 -3.83 0.36 -41.88
C PHE A 146 -4.56 1.49 -41.18
N VAL A 147 -3.97 2.69 -41.09
CA VAL A 147 -4.60 3.82 -40.38
C VAL A 147 -5.29 4.73 -41.40
N PRO A 148 -6.63 4.84 -41.37
CA PRO A 148 -7.35 5.68 -42.31
C PRO A 148 -7.11 7.17 -42.04
N ARG A 149 -7.33 8.01 -43.03
CA ARG A 149 -7.23 9.47 -42.88
C ARG A 149 -8.12 9.94 -41.72
N GLY A 150 -7.52 10.63 -40.73
CA GLY A 150 -8.23 11.04 -39.48
C GLY A 150 -8.41 9.91 -38.47
N GLY A 151 -7.73 8.78 -38.64
CA GLY A 151 -7.71 7.66 -37.68
C GLY A 151 -6.99 7.97 -36.36
N ILE A 152 -6.10 9.00 -36.37
CA ILE A 152 -5.41 9.51 -35.20
C ILE A 152 -6.07 10.79 -34.71
N ARG A 153 -6.56 10.84 -33.49
CA ARG A 153 -7.11 12.03 -32.84
C ARG A 153 -6.37 12.32 -31.56
N ARG A 154 -5.75 13.51 -31.47
CA ARG A 154 -4.93 13.95 -30.33
C ARG A 154 -5.66 14.96 -29.42
N ALA A 155 -6.91 15.33 -29.73
CA ALA A 155 -7.67 16.29 -28.92
C ALA A 155 -7.89 15.77 -27.49
N ASN A 156 -7.75 16.68 -26.50
CA ASN A 156 -7.94 16.33 -25.11
C ASN A 156 -9.32 15.70 -24.85
N GLY A 157 -9.32 14.53 -24.17
CA GLY A 157 -10.54 13.74 -23.90
C GLY A 157 -11.02 12.87 -25.09
N GLU A 158 -10.40 13.00 -26.27
CA GLU A 158 -10.73 12.22 -27.47
C GLU A 158 -9.55 11.45 -28.07
N GLN A 159 -8.45 11.31 -27.31
CA GLN A 159 -7.26 10.59 -27.78
C GLN A 159 -7.65 9.19 -28.24
N THR A 160 -7.50 8.95 -29.53
CA THR A 160 -7.89 7.67 -30.14
C THR A 160 -7.02 7.40 -31.36
N LEU A 161 -6.52 6.18 -31.47
CA LEU A 161 -5.93 5.59 -32.67
C LEU A 161 -6.91 4.55 -33.24
N LYS A 162 -7.20 4.60 -34.55
CA LYS A 162 -8.13 3.68 -35.23
C LYS A 162 -7.50 3.07 -36.44
N THR A 163 -7.78 1.80 -36.69
CA THR A 163 -7.44 1.09 -37.92
C THR A 163 -8.62 1.02 -38.90
N SER A 164 -8.32 0.73 -40.17
CA SER A 164 -9.31 0.45 -41.21
C SER A 164 -10.19 -0.78 -40.87
N GLU A 165 -9.68 -1.72 -40.09
CA GLU A 165 -10.36 -2.91 -39.61
C GLU A 165 -11.26 -2.66 -38.39
N ARG A 166 -11.50 -1.37 -38.06
CA ARG A 166 -12.35 -0.89 -36.96
C ARG A 166 -11.82 -1.17 -35.55
N SER A 167 -10.56 -1.63 -35.39
CA SER A 167 -9.91 -1.66 -34.10
C SER A 167 -9.59 -0.25 -33.64
N ARG A 168 -9.66 0.01 -32.35
CA ARG A 168 -9.32 1.32 -31.78
C ARG A 168 -8.63 1.18 -30.41
N TYR A 169 -7.58 1.98 -30.24
CA TYR A 169 -6.95 2.22 -28.96
C TYR A 169 -7.35 3.59 -28.45
N LYS A 170 -7.99 3.65 -27.32
CA LYS A 170 -8.49 4.87 -26.67
C LYS A 170 -7.91 4.97 -25.27
N ILE A 171 -7.67 6.20 -24.79
CA ILE A 171 -7.36 6.43 -23.38
C ILE A 171 -8.51 7.15 -22.67
N ALA A 172 -8.67 6.88 -21.38
CA ALA A 172 -9.65 7.53 -20.51
C ALA A 172 -9.12 7.60 -19.07
N ALA A 173 -9.48 8.67 -18.35
CA ALA A 173 -9.19 8.72 -16.92
C ALA A 173 -10.02 7.67 -16.17
N SER A 174 -9.38 7.03 -15.18
CA SER A 174 -10.05 6.09 -14.26
C SER A 174 -10.93 6.87 -13.28
N ASN A 175 -12.15 7.21 -13.70
CA ASN A 175 -13.14 7.85 -12.84
C ASN A 175 -14.51 7.16 -12.98
N ARG A 176 -15.47 7.49 -12.09
CA ARG A 176 -16.82 6.90 -12.06
C ARG A 176 -17.58 6.92 -13.39
N THR A 177 -17.19 7.75 -14.34
CA THR A 177 -17.88 7.94 -15.63
C THR A 177 -17.09 7.43 -16.83
N GLY A 178 -15.79 7.21 -16.71
CA GLY A 178 -14.86 6.99 -17.81
C GLY A 178 -14.96 5.65 -18.57
N GLY A 179 -15.80 4.72 -18.18
CA GLY A 179 -15.92 3.42 -18.86
C GLY A 179 -17.34 2.91 -19.08
N ARG A 180 -18.35 3.57 -18.51
CA ARG A 180 -19.71 3.03 -18.33
C ARG A 180 -20.50 2.67 -19.61
N SER A 181 -20.09 3.13 -20.78
CA SER A 181 -20.80 2.87 -22.04
C SER A 181 -19.96 2.12 -23.05
N LEU A 182 -18.82 1.57 -22.62
CA LEU A 182 -17.87 0.89 -23.50
C LEU A 182 -17.96 -0.61 -23.30
N SER A 183 -17.74 -1.38 -24.38
CA SER A 183 -17.48 -2.82 -24.31
C SER A 183 -16.01 -3.03 -24.62
N VAL A 184 -15.21 -3.26 -23.59
CA VAL A 184 -13.73 -3.30 -23.66
C VAL A 184 -13.27 -4.74 -23.87
N ASP A 185 -12.43 -4.97 -24.89
CA ASP A 185 -11.84 -6.29 -25.17
C ASP A 185 -10.49 -6.45 -24.47
N ARG A 186 -9.68 -5.39 -24.45
CA ARG A 186 -8.37 -5.34 -23.79
C ARG A 186 -8.27 -4.06 -22.96
N LEU A 187 -7.82 -4.21 -21.71
CA LEU A 187 -7.70 -3.10 -20.77
C LEU A 187 -6.25 -3.02 -20.26
N ILE A 188 -5.67 -1.83 -20.33
CA ILE A 188 -4.36 -1.52 -19.73
C ILE A 188 -4.60 -0.56 -18.59
N LEU A 189 -4.30 -1.01 -17.37
CA LEU A 189 -4.36 -0.22 -16.13
C LEU A 189 -2.95 0.12 -15.71
N ASP A 190 -2.54 1.37 -15.91
CA ASP A 190 -1.22 1.84 -15.49
C ASP A 190 -1.29 2.46 -14.09
N GLU A 191 -0.27 2.19 -13.27
CA GLU A 191 -0.14 2.63 -11.88
C GLU A 191 -1.34 2.22 -11.00
N LEU A 192 -1.67 0.92 -10.98
CA LEU A 192 -2.77 0.38 -10.16
C LEU A 192 -2.62 0.73 -8.66
N ARG A 193 -1.41 0.92 -8.16
CA ARG A 193 -1.14 1.33 -6.77
C ARG A 193 -1.84 2.64 -6.37
N GLU A 194 -2.13 3.52 -7.35
CA GLU A 194 -2.82 4.79 -7.10
C GLU A 194 -4.34 4.65 -6.90
N HIS A 195 -4.90 3.45 -7.04
CA HIS A 195 -6.31 3.18 -6.85
C HIS A 195 -6.66 3.05 -5.36
N ARG A 196 -7.05 4.16 -4.73
CA ARG A 196 -7.42 4.26 -3.31
C ARG A 196 -8.82 3.76 -2.99
N SER A 197 -9.63 3.48 -4.02
CA SER A 197 -10.99 2.92 -3.89
C SER A 197 -11.33 2.03 -5.08
N TRP A 198 -12.31 1.18 -4.90
CA TRP A 198 -12.81 0.28 -5.95
C TRP A 198 -13.56 1.00 -7.09
N ASP A 199 -13.91 2.27 -6.95
CA ASP A 199 -14.72 3.00 -7.94
C ASP A 199 -14.09 3.00 -9.34
N ALA A 200 -12.81 3.34 -9.44
CA ALA A 200 -12.09 3.40 -10.71
C ALA A 200 -11.84 2.00 -11.30
N TRP A 201 -11.47 1.05 -10.47
CA TRP A 201 -11.34 -0.36 -10.86
C TRP A 201 -12.65 -0.91 -11.41
N ASN A 202 -13.76 -0.78 -10.67
CA ASN A 202 -15.08 -1.27 -11.06
C ASN A 202 -15.58 -0.59 -12.33
N ALA A 203 -15.36 0.71 -12.51
CA ALA A 203 -15.77 1.43 -13.72
C ALA A 203 -15.09 0.86 -14.98
N SER A 204 -13.79 0.54 -14.89
CA SER A 204 -13.01 0.02 -16.01
C SER A 204 -13.28 -1.46 -16.27
N THR A 205 -13.34 -2.29 -15.24
CA THR A 205 -13.48 -3.75 -15.37
C THR A 205 -14.92 -4.17 -15.69
N ASN A 206 -15.93 -3.44 -15.21
CA ASN A 206 -17.33 -3.70 -15.59
C ASN A 206 -17.57 -3.51 -17.11
N ALA A 207 -16.78 -2.63 -17.77
CA ALA A 207 -16.84 -2.47 -19.22
C ALA A 207 -16.39 -3.72 -19.99
N MET A 208 -15.71 -4.66 -19.33
CA MET A 208 -15.27 -5.94 -19.90
C MET A 208 -16.31 -7.06 -19.77
N ASN A 209 -17.38 -6.87 -18.98
CA ASN A 209 -18.31 -7.97 -18.63
C ASN A 209 -19.07 -8.52 -19.85
N ALA A 210 -19.32 -7.70 -20.87
CA ALA A 210 -19.96 -8.13 -22.11
C ALA A 210 -19.03 -8.91 -23.06
N ARG A 211 -17.73 -9.07 -22.68
CA ARG A 211 -16.69 -9.71 -23.50
C ARG A 211 -16.08 -10.90 -22.76
N PRO A 212 -16.50 -12.15 -23.05
CA PRO A 212 -15.98 -13.34 -22.34
C PRO A 212 -14.48 -13.53 -22.48
N GLY A 213 -13.88 -13.16 -23.61
CA GLY A 213 -12.44 -13.23 -23.87
C GLY A 213 -11.66 -11.96 -23.48
N ALA A 214 -12.28 -11.01 -22.78
CA ALA A 214 -11.57 -9.79 -22.38
C ALA A 214 -10.49 -10.07 -21.33
N GLN A 215 -9.40 -9.32 -21.43
CA GLN A 215 -8.27 -9.37 -20.51
C GLN A 215 -7.84 -7.97 -20.10
N ALA A 216 -7.51 -7.82 -18.81
CA ALA A 216 -6.91 -6.61 -18.25
C ALA A 216 -5.47 -6.89 -17.83
N LEU A 217 -4.55 -6.04 -18.25
CA LEU A 217 -3.19 -5.95 -17.72
C LEU A 217 -3.12 -4.76 -16.77
N ALA A 218 -2.99 -5.05 -15.48
CA ALA A 218 -2.68 -4.05 -14.46
C ALA A 218 -1.17 -4.07 -14.20
N ILE A 219 -0.51 -2.96 -14.46
CA ILE A 219 0.94 -2.85 -14.32
C ILE A 219 1.28 -1.73 -13.35
N THR A 220 2.17 -2.00 -12.38
CA THR A 220 2.45 -1.06 -11.29
C THR A 220 3.76 -1.39 -10.59
N ASN A 221 4.23 -0.47 -9.74
CA ASN A 221 5.14 -0.80 -8.66
C ASN A 221 4.33 -1.29 -7.45
N GLN A 222 5.02 -1.65 -6.38
CA GLN A 222 4.36 -1.89 -5.09
C GLN A 222 3.78 -0.58 -4.53
N GLY A 223 2.74 -0.72 -3.74
CA GLY A 223 2.03 0.39 -3.13
C GLY A 223 2.34 0.60 -1.65
N ASP A 224 1.62 1.55 -1.08
CA ASP A 224 1.57 1.84 0.35
C ASP A 224 0.20 1.42 0.94
N ASP A 225 -0.06 1.82 2.19
CA ASP A 225 -1.33 1.52 2.87
C ASP A 225 -2.58 2.17 2.23
N GLN A 226 -2.41 3.04 1.24
CA GLN A 226 -3.50 3.65 0.47
C GLN A 226 -3.84 2.87 -0.79
N SER A 227 -3.03 1.90 -1.16
CA SER A 227 -3.17 1.09 -2.37
C SER A 227 -4.19 -0.04 -2.18
N VAL A 228 -5.40 0.31 -1.72
CA VAL A 228 -6.44 -0.63 -1.26
C VAL A 228 -6.78 -1.70 -2.31
N VAL A 229 -6.90 -1.31 -3.57
CA VAL A 229 -7.26 -2.23 -4.67
C VAL A 229 -6.10 -3.19 -4.96
N LEU A 230 -4.88 -2.66 -5.05
CA LEU A 230 -3.67 -3.47 -5.28
C LEU A 230 -3.46 -4.48 -4.15
N ASP A 231 -3.55 -4.05 -2.90
CA ASP A 231 -3.38 -4.92 -1.73
C ASP A 231 -4.40 -6.06 -1.70
N SER A 232 -5.66 -5.77 -2.00
CA SER A 232 -6.71 -6.78 -2.04
C SER A 232 -6.48 -7.80 -3.16
N LEU A 233 -6.23 -7.34 -4.39
CA LEU A 233 -5.98 -8.23 -5.53
C LEU A 233 -4.72 -9.07 -5.32
N ARG A 234 -3.64 -8.47 -4.81
CA ARG A 234 -2.41 -9.18 -4.48
C ARG A 234 -2.65 -10.23 -3.40
N GLY A 235 -3.39 -9.89 -2.35
CA GLY A 235 -3.76 -10.82 -1.28
C GLY A 235 -4.58 -12.00 -1.79
N ASP A 236 -5.55 -11.78 -2.69
CA ASP A 236 -6.34 -12.84 -3.32
C ASP A 236 -5.49 -13.75 -4.21
N ALA A 237 -4.57 -13.18 -5.00
CA ALA A 237 -3.67 -13.94 -5.84
C ALA A 237 -2.67 -14.79 -5.02
N LEU A 238 -2.11 -14.24 -3.94
CA LEU A 238 -1.21 -14.98 -3.04
C LEU A 238 -1.94 -16.12 -2.34
N ARG A 239 -3.16 -15.90 -1.84
CA ARG A 239 -3.98 -16.95 -1.25
C ARG A 239 -4.22 -18.08 -2.26
N PHE A 240 -4.51 -17.75 -3.53
CA PHE A 240 -4.64 -18.77 -4.58
C PHE A 240 -3.34 -19.58 -4.77
N LEU A 241 -2.18 -18.92 -4.74
CA LEU A 241 -0.88 -19.60 -4.84
C LEU A 241 -0.62 -20.53 -3.65
N GLU A 242 -1.03 -20.15 -2.45
CA GLU A 242 -0.81 -20.93 -1.22
C GLU A 242 -1.78 -22.10 -1.06
N THR A 243 -3.05 -21.89 -1.41
CA THR A 243 -4.12 -22.84 -1.07
C THR A 243 -4.74 -23.54 -2.28
N GLY A 244 -4.55 -23.00 -3.48
CA GLY A 244 -5.27 -23.41 -4.69
C GLY A 244 -6.73 -22.95 -4.72
N GLU A 245 -7.19 -22.21 -3.69
CA GLU A 245 -8.56 -21.73 -3.60
C GLU A 245 -8.65 -20.25 -4.00
N GLY A 246 -9.62 -19.90 -4.86
CA GLY A 246 -9.86 -18.54 -5.30
C GLY A 246 -10.02 -18.42 -6.81
N ASP A 247 -9.72 -17.23 -7.35
CA ASP A 247 -9.89 -16.97 -8.78
C ASP A 247 -8.64 -17.36 -9.58
N TYR A 248 -8.68 -18.53 -10.23
CA TYR A 248 -7.62 -19.01 -11.13
C TYR A 248 -7.40 -18.13 -12.38
N ARG A 249 -8.31 -17.17 -12.62
CA ARG A 249 -8.22 -16.19 -13.70
C ARG A 249 -7.58 -14.88 -13.28
N LEU A 250 -7.17 -14.74 -12.01
CA LEU A 250 -6.34 -13.66 -11.52
C LEU A 250 -4.88 -14.13 -11.49
N GLY A 251 -4.07 -13.69 -12.45
CA GLY A 251 -2.65 -13.99 -12.50
C GLY A 251 -1.83 -12.90 -11.80
N ILE A 252 -0.83 -13.30 -11.02
CA ILE A 252 0.16 -12.39 -10.43
C ILE A 252 1.54 -12.71 -10.99
N PHE A 253 2.32 -11.67 -11.29
CA PHE A 253 3.71 -11.71 -11.74
C PHE A 253 4.47 -10.57 -11.06
N GLU A 254 5.26 -10.91 -10.02
CA GLU A 254 5.85 -9.91 -9.13
C GLU A 254 7.37 -10.03 -9.07
N TRP A 255 8.06 -9.03 -9.62
CA TRP A 255 9.49 -8.78 -9.45
C TRP A 255 9.66 -7.87 -8.25
N SER A 256 9.99 -8.43 -7.11
CA SER A 256 10.18 -7.70 -5.86
C SER A 256 11.32 -8.30 -5.05
N ALA A 257 12.02 -7.47 -4.29
CA ALA A 257 12.97 -7.94 -3.30
C ALA A 257 12.25 -8.69 -2.17
N PRO A 258 12.87 -9.69 -1.55
CA PRO A 258 12.34 -10.31 -0.33
C PRO A 258 12.08 -9.29 0.78
N ASP A 259 11.06 -9.55 1.60
CA ASP A 259 10.76 -8.68 2.74
C ASP A 259 11.95 -8.63 3.70
N GLY A 260 12.27 -7.42 4.18
CA GLY A 260 13.39 -7.22 5.09
C GLY A 260 14.80 -7.27 4.46
N ALA A 261 14.92 -7.41 3.13
CA ALA A 261 16.22 -7.37 2.45
C ALA A 261 16.94 -6.05 2.72
N ASP A 262 18.27 -6.12 2.84
CA ASP A 262 19.10 -4.92 2.93
C ASP A 262 19.01 -4.09 1.65
N LEU A 263 19.08 -2.77 1.75
CA LEU A 263 18.94 -1.88 0.59
C LEU A 263 20.07 -2.04 -0.44
N GLU A 264 21.23 -2.52 -0.01
CA GLU A 264 22.40 -2.78 -0.85
C GLU A 264 22.56 -4.26 -1.24
N ASP A 265 21.60 -5.12 -0.89
CA ASP A 265 21.60 -6.53 -1.28
C ASP A 265 21.43 -6.65 -2.80
N VAL A 266 22.53 -7.01 -3.47
CA VAL A 266 22.59 -7.08 -4.94
C VAL A 266 21.68 -8.15 -5.54
N GLU A 267 21.48 -9.28 -4.86
CA GLU A 267 20.58 -10.34 -5.32
C GLU A 267 19.12 -9.89 -5.19
N ALA A 268 18.77 -9.25 -4.08
CA ALA A 268 17.44 -8.69 -3.88
C ALA A 268 17.13 -7.56 -4.88
N LEU A 269 18.11 -6.70 -5.15
CA LEU A 269 18.00 -5.65 -6.17
C LEU A 269 17.87 -6.23 -7.58
N ALA A 270 18.64 -7.27 -7.93
CA ALA A 270 18.53 -7.95 -9.21
C ALA A 270 17.15 -8.63 -9.39
N GLN A 271 16.59 -9.16 -8.31
CA GLN A 271 15.27 -9.77 -8.33
C GLN A 271 14.16 -8.73 -8.58
N ALA A 272 14.27 -7.53 -8.03
CA ALA A 272 13.28 -6.47 -8.19
C ALA A 272 13.44 -5.65 -9.50
N ASN A 273 14.65 -5.66 -10.08
CA ASN A 273 15.02 -4.83 -11.23
C ASN A 273 15.51 -5.71 -12.40
N PRO A 274 14.60 -6.32 -13.16
CA PRO A 274 14.96 -7.31 -14.17
C PRO A 274 15.84 -6.78 -15.31
N ASN A 275 15.96 -5.44 -15.46
CA ASN A 275 16.79 -4.80 -16.46
C ASN A 275 18.18 -4.35 -15.95
N VAL A 276 18.50 -4.55 -14.66
CA VAL A 276 19.83 -4.20 -14.15
C VAL A 276 20.90 -5.09 -14.77
N GLY A 277 22.06 -4.52 -15.10
CA GLY A 277 23.13 -5.20 -15.84
C GLY A 277 22.83 -5.44 -17.31
N ARG A 278 21.67 -4.95 -17.82
CA ARG A 278 21.31 -4.97 -19.27
C ARG A 278 21.08 -3.56 -19.80
N ARG A 279 19.98 -2.91 -19.39
CA ARG A 279 19.62 -1.53 -19.77
C ARG A 279 19.84 -0.53 -18.64
N THR A 280 19.94 -1.01 -17.40
CA THR A 280 20.13 -0.19 -16.22
C THR A 280 21.47 -0.53 -15.60
N ASP A 281 22.31 0.46 -15.37
CA ASP A 281 23.60 0.28 -14.72
C ASP A 281 23.42 0.13 -13.21
N TRP A 282 24.25 -0.69 -12.59
CA TRP A 282 24.24 -0.93 -11.16
C TRP A 282 24.46 0.34 -10.32
N ASP A 283 25.26 1.28 -10.80
CA ASP A 283 25.53 2.55 -10.09
C ASP A 283 24.24 3.38 -9.90
N THR A 284 23.26 3.24 -10.84
CA THR A 284 21.97 3.91 -10.74
C THR A 284 21.08 3.35 -9.61
N LEU A 285 21.37 2.15 -9.14
CA LEU A 285 20.67 1.52 -8.00
C LEU A 285 21.47 1.64 -6.70
N LEU A 286 22.77 1.32 -6.71
CA LEU A 286 23.59 1.27 -5.50
C LEU A 286 23.86 2.65 -4.89
N GLY A 287 23.98 3.69 -5.70
CA GLY A 287 24.15 5.06 -5.22
C GLY A 287 22.96 5.52 -4.37
N PRO A 288 21.72 5.49 -4.93
CA PRO A 288 20.50 5.75 -4.17
C PRO A 288 20.27 4.81 -2.98
N ALA A 289 20.63 3.50 -3.10
CA ALA A 289 20.49 2.54 -2.01
C ALA A 289 21.30 2.97 -0.77
N ARG A 290 22.58 3.32 -0.97
CA ARG A 290 23.45 3.81 0.09
C ARG A 290 22.94 5.08 0.74
N ARG A 291 22.44 6.03 -0.07
CA ARG A 291 21.89 7.27 0.43
C ARG A 291 20.61 7.03 1.22
N ALA A 292 19.70 6.22 0.72
CA ALA A 292 18.47 5.84 1.39
C ALA A 292 18.75 5.12 2.73
N LYS A 293 19.74 4.23 2.75
CA LYS A 293 20.19 3.52 3.96
C LYS A 293 20.79 4.48 5.01
N ALA A 294 21.56 5.46 4.56
CA ALA A 294 22.19 6.44 5.46
C ALA A 294 21.17 7.44 6.06
N ASN A 295 20.19 7.86 5.27
CA ASN A 295 19.22 8.88 5.66
C ASN A 295 17.97 8.30 6.33
N GLY A 296 17.57 7.06 5.98
CA GLY A 296 16.35 6.43 6.48
C GLY A 296 15.07 7.15 6.09
N GLY A 297 13.98 6.90 6.83
CA GLY A 297 12.71 7.63 6.71
C GLY A 297 12.08 7.57 5.32
N GLU A 298 11.66 8.72 4.80
CA GLU A 298 10.99 8.81 3.49
C GLU A 298 11.86 8.34 2.32
N GLU A 299 13.18 8.58 2.38
CA GLU A 299 14.09 8.18 1.31
C GLU A 299 14.26 6.66 1.26
N GLU A 300 14.38 6.00 2.41
CA GLU A 300 14.38 4.54 2.50
C GLU A 300 13.05 3.96 2.02
N THR A 301 11.95 4.50 2.50
CA THR A 301 10.60 4.07 2.13
C THR A 301 10.35 4.20 0.63
N GLY A 302 10.73 5.34 0.04
CA GLY A 302 10.65 5.57 -1.39
C GLY A 302 11.50 4.57 -2.18
N PHE A 303 12.72 4.30 -1.73
CA PHE A 303 13.60 3.32 -2.38
C PHE A 303 13.03 1.90 -2.30
N ARG A 304 12.51 1.49 -1.14
CA ARG A 304 11.86 0.18 -0.98
C ARG A 304 10.66 0.01 -1.89
N THR A 305 9.80 1.03 -1.99
CA THR A 305 8.59 0.98 -2.83
C THR A 305 8.93 1.03 -4.32
N GLU A 306 9.76 1.99 -4.73
CA GLU A 306 9.98 2.31 -6.15
C GLU A 306 11.03 1.41 -6.82
N VAL A 307 12.08 1.02 -6.08
CA VAL A 307 13.22 0.26 -6.61
C VAL A 307 13.16 -1.20 -6.20
N MET A 308 12.93 -1.47 -4.91
CA MET A 308 12.85 -2.85 -4.42
C MET A 308 11.47 -3.48 -4.62
N CYS A 309 10.49 -2.71 -5.07
CA CYS A 309 9.10 -3.15 -5.25
C CYS A 309 8.54 -3.84 -3.99
N GLN A 310 8.93 -3.34 -2.82
CA GLN A 310 8.47 -3.82 -1.52
C GLN A 310 7.29 -3.01 -1.03
N ARG A 311 6.32 -3.68 -0.43
CA ARG A 311 5.25 -3.00 0.30
C ARG A 311 5.82 -2.37 1.56
N VAL A 312 5.55 -1.11 1.76
CA VAL A 312 5.91 -0.40 2.98
C VAL A 312 4.65 -0.02 3.74
N HIS A 313 4.70 -0.22 5.05
CA HIS A 313 3.64 0.25 5.92
C HIS A 313 3.88 1.73 6.22
N ALA A 314 2.89 2.56 5.97
CA ALA A 314 2.83 4.02 6.17
C ALA A 314 4.15 4.78 5.95
N LEU A 315 4.21 5.62 4.91
CA LEU A 315 5.33 6.52 4.59
C LEU A 315 5.79 7.39 5.78
N ASP A 316 4.90 7.62 6.74
CA ASP A 316 5.17 8.35 7.98
C ASP A 316 4.37 7.71 9.13
N ALA A 317 4.88 6.59 9.62
CA ALA A 317 4.23 5.86 10.70
C ALA A 317 4.08 6.74 11.94
N ALA A 318 2.85 6.81 12.48
CA ALA A 318 2.59 7.57 13.71
C ALA A 318 3.28 6.94 14.93
N VAL A 319 3.48 5.62 14.90
CA VAL A 319 4.15 4.86 15.94
C VAL A 319 5.17 3.95 15.26
N ASP A 320 6.40 3.92 15.74
CA ASP A 320 7.45 3.03 15.24
C ASP A 320 7.04 1.56 15.43
N PRO A 321 6.86 0.76 14.34
CA PRO A 321 6.39 -0.61 14.44
C PRO A 321 7.32 -1.53 15.22
N GLY A 322 8.64 -1.35 15.08
CA GLY A 322 9.63 -2.16 15.79
C GLY A 322 9.65 -1.85 17.30
N ALA A 323 9.49 -0.59 17.68
CA ALA A 323 9.34 -0.21 19.08
C ALA A 323 8.03 -0.75 19.65
N TRP A 324 6.93 -0.70 18.88
CA TRP A 324 5.66 -1.29 19.30
C TRP A 324 5.79 -2.79 19.57
N ASP A 325 6.45 -3.54 18.71
CA ASP A 325 6.68 -4.98 18.89
C ASP A 325 7.46 -5.29 20.17
N ARG A 326 8.48 -4.49 20.49
CA ARG A 326 9.25 -4.66 21.74
C ARG A 326 8.43 -4.37 23.00
N CYS A 327 7.35 -3.60 22.87
CA CYS A 327 6.42 -3.30 23.96
C CYS A 327 5.37 -4.40 24.21
N ALA A 328 5.30 -5.44 23.36
CA ALA A 328 4.32 -6.51 23.50
C ALA A 328 4.59 -7.38 24.74
N ARG A 329 3.57 -7.57 25.59
CA ARG A 329 3.58 -8.46 26.76
C ARG A 329 2.19 -9.07 26.93
N PRO A 330 2.04 -10.39 26.88
CA PRO A 330 0.73 -11.07 26.89
C PRO A 330 0.02 -11.10 28.26
N ASP A 331 0.53 -10.41 29.28
CA ASP A 331 -0.12 -10.31 30.58
C ASP A 331 -1.41 -9.47 30.51
N THR A 332 -2.17 -9.40 31.65
CA THR A 332 -3.41 -8.63 31.76
C THR A 332 -3.34 -7.54 32.83
N LEU A 333 -4.32 -6.60 32.80
CA LEU A 333 -4.50 -5.56 33.82
C LEU A 333 -5.16 -6.06 35.11
N ASP A 334 -5.43 -7.37 35.27
CA ASP A 334 -6.11 -7.92 36.46
C ASP A 334 -5.40 -7.58 37.79
N ALA A 335 -4.07 -7.59 37.77
CA ALA A 335 -3.26 -7.21 38.96
C ALA A 335 -3.32 -5.69 39.27
N ALA A 336 -3.81 -4.87 38.33
CA ALA A 336 -3.91 -3.42 38.47
C ALA A 336 -5.32 -2.92 38.77
N ARG A 337 -6.28 -3.83 39.14
CA ARG A 337 -7.65 -3.45 39.51
C ARG A 337 -7.65 -2.34 40.56
N GLY A 338 -8.52 -1.33 40.40
CA GLY A 338 -8.55 -0.13 41.23
C GLY A 338 -7.58 1.00 40.83
N ARG A 339 -6.66 0.72 39.90
CA ARG A 339 -5.76 1.74 39.30
C ARG A 339 -6.09 2.05 37.85
N VAL A 340 -6.98 1.26 37.27
CA VAL A 340 -7.35 1.33 35.85
C VAL A 340 -8.08 2.62 35.52
N VAL A 341 -7.74 3.20 34.38
CA VAL A 341 -8.50 4.23 33.69
C VAL A 341 -9.05 3.68 32.37
N LEU A 342 -10.12 4.26 31.85
CA LEU A 342 -10.72 3.89 30.57
C LEU A 342 -10.71 5.09 29.61
N CYS A 343 -10.53 4.82 28.33
CA CYS A 343 -10.77 5.79 27.27
C CYS A 343 -11.65 5.17 26.19
N LEU A 344 -12.64 5.94 25.72
CA LEU A 344 -13.52 5.57 24.62
C LEU A 344 -13.16 6.41 23.40
N ASP A 345 -13.01 5.78 22.23
CA ASP A 345 -12.99 6.47 20.96
C ASP A 345 -13.95 5.82 19.95
N ILE A 346 -14.39 6.60 18.96
CA ILE A 346 -15.32 6.20 17.90
C ILE A 346 -14.70 6.59 16.57
N ALA A 347 -14.79 5.73 15.57
CA ALA A 347 -14.35 6.03 14.22
C ALA A 347 -15.26 7.10 13.57
N PRO A 348 -14.75 7.90 12.59
CA PRO A 348 -15.53 8.95 11.94
C PRO A 348 -16.77 8.48 11.19
N ASP A 349 -16.80 7.21 10.78
CA ASP A 349 -17.95 6.56 10.13
C ASP A 349 -19.06 6.16 11.12
N GLU A 350 -18.80 6.26 12.42
CA GLU A 350 -19.66 5.82 13.54
C GLU A 350 -20.00 4.32 13.53
N LEU A 351 -19.32 3.54 12.67
CA LEU A 351 -19.54 2.10 12.55
C LEU A 351 -18.59 1.29 13.45
N HIS A 352 -17.58 1.93 14.05
CA HIS A 352 -16.58 1.30 14.91
C HIS A 352 -16.34 2.15 16.16
N ALA A 353 -16.19 1.47 17.28
CA ALA A 353 -15.84 2.11 18.56
C ALA A 353 -14.98 1.17 19.39
N THR A 354 -14.03 1.70 20.15
CA THR A 354 -13.18 0.92 21.03
C THR A 354 -13.09 1.56 22.42
N LEU A 355 -13.23 0.75 23.45
CA LEU A 355 -12.98 1.07 24.84
C LEU A 355 -11.68 0.41 25.27
N THR A 356 -10.70 1.20 25.67
CA THR A 356 -9.38 0.73 26.08
C THR A 356 -9.11 1.07 27.53
N ALA A 357 -8.50 0.14 28.25
CA ALA A 357 -8.05 0.28 29.62
C ALA A 357 -6.54 0.53 29.69
N ALA A 358 -6.11 1.35 30.64
CA ALA A 358 -4.71 1.49 30.98
C ALA A 358 -4.49 1.67 32.49
N ALA A 359 -3.30 1.31 32.97
CA ALA A 359 -2.87 1.57 34.33
C ALA A 359 -1.36 1.73 34.42
N THR A 360 -0.90 2.63 35.29
CA THR A 360 0.53 2.70 35.64
C THR A 360 0.90 1.52 36.54
N MET A 361 1.91 0.78 36.10
CA MET A 361 2.44 -0.39 36.78
C MET A 361 3.46 0.00 37.85
N PRO A 362 3.84 -0.91 38.78
CA PRO A 362 4.79 -0.60 39.84
C PRO A 362 6.18 -0.19 39.38
N ASP A 363 6.59 -0.61 38.19
CA ASP A 363 7.86 -0.21 37.56
C ASP A 363 7.81 1.15 36.85
N GLY A 364 6.65 1.85 36.89
CA GLY A 364 6.44 3.15 36.29
C GLY A 364 5.97 3.13 34.84
N ARG A 365 5.95 1.98 34.17
CA ARG A 365 5.41 1.84 32.81
C ARG A 365 3.89 1.83 32.82
N VAL A 366 3.30 2.18 31.69
CA VAL A 366 1.84 2.10 31.51
C VAL A 366 1.49 0.86 30.73
N ARG A 367 0.65 0.01 31.31
CA ARG A 367 0.06 -1.10 30.58
C ARG A 367 -1.27 -0.68 29.96
N VAL A 368 -1.49 -1.08 28.70
CA VAL A 368 -2.68 -0.75 27.92
C VAL A 368 -3.24 -2.01 27.24
N GLU A 369 -4.57 -2.15 27.27
CA GLU A 369 -5.29 -3.27 26.61
C GLU A 369 -6.72 -2.86 26.22
N PRO A 370 -7.23 -3.29 25.05
CA PRO A 370 -8.63 -3.12 24.70
C PRO A 370 -9.53 -3.92 25.64
N VAL A 371 -10.61 -3.29 26.08
CA VAL A 371 -11.65 -3.94 26.92
C VAL A 371 -12.76 -4.49 26.04
N LYS A 372 -13.18 -3.69 25.06
CA LYS A 372 -14.21 -4.07 24.10
C LYS A 372 -14.12 -3.19 22.85
N ALA A 373 -14.35 -3.82 21.72
CA ALA A 373 -14.63 -3.16 20.45
C ALA A 373 -16.07 -3.45 20.01
N TRP A 374 -16.68 -2.50 19.30
CA TRP A 374 -18.00 -2.60 18.69
C TRP A 374 -17.89 -2.28 17.21
N SER A 375 -18.69 -2.95 16.39
CA SER A 375 -18.73 -2.73 14.95
C SER A 375 -20.15 -2.86 14.40
N GLY A 376 -20.41 -2.21 13.26
CA GLY A 376 -21.68 -2.22 12.54
C GLY A 376 -22.47 -0.91 12.70
N VAL A 377 -23.57 -0.82 11.97
CA VAL A 377 -24.41 0.41 11.86
C VAL A 377 -24.99 0.89 13.20
N ASP A 378 -25.01 0.03 14.21
CA ASP A 378 -25.52 0.32 15.55
C ASP A 378 -24.41 0.40 16.62
N ALA A 379 -23.14 0.51 16.21
CA ALA A 379 -21.99 0.52 17.14
C ALA A 379 -22.17 1.53 18.28
N THR A 380 -22.60 2.76 17.97
CA THR A 380 -22.84 3.81 18.98
C THR A 380 -24.00 3.46 19.93
N ALA A 381 -25.06 2.77 19.44
CA ALA A 381 -26.14 2.30 20.28
C ALA A 381 -25.70 1.14 21.19
N GLN A 382 -24.84 0.25 20.66
CA GLN A 382 -24.23 -0.83 21.44
C GLN A 382 -23.35 -0.29 22.56
N VAL A 383 -22.54 0.75 22.29
CA VAL A 383 -21.75 1.45 23.33
C VAL A 383 -22.64 1.92 24.46
N ARG A 384 -23.74 2.63 24.15
CA ARG A 384 -24.68 3.13 25.18
C ARG A 384 -25.30 2.01 26.03
N ARG A 385 -25.61 0.88 25.41
CA ARG A 385 -26.19 -0.28 26.10
C ARG A 385 -25.19 -0.97 27.01
N ASP A 386 -23.95 -1.18 26.54
CA ASP A 386 -22.98 -2.07 27.19
C ASP A 386 -22.06 -1.35 28.17
N LEU A 387 -21.78 -0.07 27.94
CA LEU A 387 -20.79 0.71 28.70
C LEU A 387 -21.10 0.77 30.22
N PRO A 388 -22.37 0.94 30.68
CA PRO A 388 -22.64 0.94 32.13
C PRO A 388 -22.20 -0.34 32.85
N ALA A 389 -22.49 -1.50 32.27
CA ALA A 389 -22.08 -2.80 32.83
C ALA A 389 -20.55 -2.98 32.78
N LEU A 390 -19.89 -2.50 31.75
CA LEU A 390 -18.42 -2.55 31.65
C LEU A 390 -17.77 -1.68 32.73
N VAL A 391 -18.26 -0.45 32.91
CA VAL A 391 -17.76 0.47 33.94
C VAL A 391 -17.96 -0.13 35.34
N GLU A 392 -19.12 -0.77 35.62
CA GLU A 392 -19.37 -1.42 36.92
C GLU A 392 -18.45 -2.61 37.14
N ARG A 393 -18.16 -3.38 36.09
CA ARG A 393 -17.24 -4.54 36.18
C ARG A 393 -15.78 -4.11 36.37
N VAL A 394 -15.30 -3.10 35.59
CA VAL A 394 -13.90 -2.63 35.61
C VAL A 394 -13.63 -1.73 36.81
N ARG A 395 -14.62 -0.93 37.25
CA ARG A 395 -14.51 0.10 38.30
C ARG A 395 -13.32 1.04 38.08
N PRO A 396 -13.26 1.72 36.92
CA PRO A 396 -12.17 2.60 36.61
C PRO A 396 -12.17 3.83 37.52
N ARG A 397 -11.01 4.46 37.68
CA ARG A 397 -10.88 5.74 38.39
C ARG A 397 -11.46 6.90 37.59
N VAL A 398 -11.34 6.82 36.26
CA VAL A 398 -11.86 7.79 35.32
C VAL A 398 -12.17 7.09 33.98
N LEU A 399 -13.22 7.56 33.33
CA LEU A 399 -13.55 7.27 31.95
C LEU A 399 -13.44 8.57 31.16
N GLY A 400 -12.58 8.60 30.15
CA GLY A 400 -12.39 9.78 29.30
C GLY A 400 -12.62 9.53 27.84
N TRP A 401 -12.64 10.62 27.07
CA TRP A 401 -12.60 10.63 25.62
C TRP A 401 -11.73 11.81 25.13
N LEU A 402 -11.26 11.71 23.90
CA LEU A 402 -10.40 12.73 23.30
C LEU A 402 -11.19 13.94 22.82
N PRO A 403 -10.63 15.17 22.94
CA PRO A 403 -11.30 16.39 22.54
C PRO A 403 -11.49 16.43 21.00
N GLY A 404 -12.62 16.97 20.53
CA GLY A 404 -12.86 17.22 19.12
C GLY A 404 -12.97 15.97 18.24
N GLY A 405 -12.90 14.76 18.83
CA GLY A 405 -13.09 13.49 18.12
C GLY A 405 -14.56 13.06 18.05
N PRO A 406 -14.89 12.02 17.24
CA PRO A 406 -16.27 11.52 17.10
C PRO A 406 -16.89 11.09 18.44
N ALA A 407 -16.11 10.58 19.40
CA ALA A 407 -16.59 10.23 20.74
C ALA A 407 -17.19 11.42 21.52
N ALA A 408 -16.84 12.66 21.14
CA ALA A 408 -17.45 13.85 21.73
C ALA A 408 -18.96 13.94 21.45
N SER A 409 -19.48 13.29 20.43
CA SER A 409 -20.93 13.17 20.16
C SER A 409 -21.69 12.49 21.30
N LEU A 410 -21.01 11.62 22.06
CA LEU A 410 -21.56 10.96 23.22
C LEU A 410 -21.34 11.75 24.53
N ALA A 411 -20.65 12.88 24.53
CA ALA A 411 -20.25 13.60 25.75
C ALA A 411 -21.42 13.94 26.68
N VAL A 412 -22.56 14.40 26.13
CA VAL A 412 -23.76 14.72 26.90
C VAL A 412 -24.31 13.46 27.56
N TRP A 413 -24.44 12.38 26.80
CA TRP A 413 -24.91 11.11 27.33
C TRP A 413 -23.96 10.54 28.38
N LEU A 414 -22.66 10.52 28.14
CA LEU A 414 -21.65 10.04 29.10
C LEU A 414 -21.73 10.77 30.45
N ARG A 415 -21.96 12.10 30.44
CA ARG A 415 -22.12 12.90 31.65
C ARG A 415 -23.43 12.67 32.39
N THR A 416 -24.49 12.27 31.68
CA THR A 416 -25.84 12.08 32.25
C THR A 416 -26.19 10.62 32.58
N ALA A 417 -25.44 9.65 32.06
CA ALA A 417 -25.69 8.21 32.20
C ALA A 417 -25.49 7.64 33.61
N LYS A 418 -25.21 8.45 34.64
CA LYS A 418 -25.02 8.06 36.04
C LYS A 418 -24.01 6.91 36.20
N LEU A 419 -22.96 6.91 35.41
CA LEU A 419 -21.87 5.92 35.48
C LEU A 419 -21.18 6.05 36.88
N ARG A 420 -20.89 4.90 37.49
CA ARG A 420 -20.20 4.85 38.81
C ARG A 420 -18.69 5.10 38.66
N THR A 421 -18.32 6.16 37.98
CA THR A 421 -16.95 6.62 37.79
C THR A 421 -16.91 8.11 37.44
N ARG A 422 -15.77 8.76 37.61
CA ARG A 422 -15.55 10.10 37.08
C ARG A 422 -15.55 10.03 35.55
N VAL A 423 -16.27 10.93 34.92
CA VAL A 423 -16.38 11.00 33.46
C VAL A 423 -15.91 12.37 33.00
N GLU A 424 -14.96 12.44 32.07
CA GLU A 424 -14.40 13.72 31.63
C GLU A 424 -13.84 13.68 30.20
N GLU A 425 -13.84 14.81 29.56
CA GLU A 425 -13.12 15.06 28.34
C GLU A 425 -11.63 15.29 28.67
N ILE A 426 -10.72 14.68 27.92
CA ILE A 426 -9.29 14.90 28.03
C ILE A 426 -9.00 16.34 27.66
N LYS A 427 -8.37 17.09 28.56
CA LYS A 427 -8.10 18.53 28.38
C LYS A 427 -6.90 18.80 27.47
N THR A 428 -6.01 17.84 27.32
CA THR A 428 -4.85 17.92 26.44
C THR A 428 -5.30 17.78 25.00
N ASP A 429 -4.79 18.60 24.11
CA ASP A 429 -5.14 18.54 22.70
C ASP A 429 -4.67 17.25 22.01
N LEU A 430 -5.34 16.91 20.93
CA LEU A 430 -5.15 15.66 20.22
C LEU A 430 -3.71 15.44 19.69
N PRO A 431 -3.04 16.47 19.12
CA PRO A 431 -1.64 16.32 18.71
C PRO A 431 -0.71 15.96 19.88
N SER A 432 -0.84 16.62 21.02
CA SER A 432 0.00 16.32 22.20
C SER A 432 -0.23 14.90 22.72
N VAL A 433 -1.47 14.39 22.70
CA VAL A 433 -1.77 13.02 23.08
C VAL A 433 -1.16 12.02 22.08
N SER A 434 -1.30 12.28 20.77
CA SER A 434 -0.76 11.42 19.71
C SER A 434 0.77 11.35 19.76
N MET A 435 1.42 12.50 19.82
CA MET A 435 2.88 12.60 19.88
C MET A 435 3.44 12.00 21.17
N GLY A 436 2.77 12.24 22.31
CA GLY A 436 3.17 11.67 23.61
C GLY A 436 2.99 10.15 23.67
N PHE A 437 2.00 9.60 22.99
CA PHE A 437 1.85 8.15 22.86
C PHE A 437 3.00 7.53 22.06
N SER A 438 3.30 8.10 20.89
CA SER A 438 4.42 7.66 20.04
C SER A 438 5.77 7.72 20.77
N GLU A 439 6.02 8.79 21.53
CA GLU A 439 7.25 8.94 22.30
C GLU A 439 7.37 7.87 23.38
N GLN A 440 6.30 7.61 24.14
CA GLN A 440 6.31 6.58 25.17
C GLN A 440 6.47 5.17 24.62
N VAL A 441 5.99 4.89 23.39
CA VAL A 441 6.29 3.62 22.71
C VAL A 441 7.77 3.55 22.35
N ARG A 442 8.33 4.60 21.77
CA ARG A 442 9.75 4.65 21.37
C ARG A 442 10.69 4.47 22.57
N SER A 443 10.33 5.06 23.72
CA SER A 443 11.07 4.95 24.98
C SER A 443 10.76 3.67 25.76
N GLU A 444 9.95 2.75 25.20
CA GLU A 444 9.53 1.49 25.83
C GLU A 444 8.89 1.69 27.22
N GLU A 445 8.18 2.80 27.41
CA GLU A 445 7.47 3.14 28.65
C GLU A 445 6.03 2.57 28.69
N ILE A 446 5.62 1.87 27.62
CA ILE A 446 4.31 1.26 27.48
C ILE A 446 4.47 -0.26 27.34
N TRP A 447 3.53 -1.00 27.91
CA TRP A 447 3.30 -2.40 27.59
C TRP A 447 1.91 -2.59 27.04
N HIS A 448 1.73 -3.41 26.01
CA HIS A 448 0.43 -3.73 25.43
C HIS A 448 0.18 -5.24 25.39
N SER A 449 -1.10 -5.62 25.27
CA SER A 449 -1.55 -7.01 25.36
C SER A 449 -1.29 -7.86 24.11
N ALA A 450 -0.69 -7.29 23.04
CA ALA A 450 -0.62 -7.90 21.71
C ALA A 450 -2.04 -8.27 21.16
N ASP A 451 -3.01 -7.40 21.41
CA ASP A 451 -4.36 -7.54 20.84
C ASP A 451 -4.34 -7.29 19.34
N PRO A 452 -4.88 -8.20 18.49
CA PRO A 452 -4.78 -8.08 17.03
C PRO A 452 -5.41 -6.81 16.45
N LEU A 453 -6.53 -6.31 17.03
CA LEU A 453 -7.16 -5.08 16.57
C LEU A 453 -6.29 -3.86 16.88
N LEU A 454 -5.80 -3.78 18.13
CA LEU A 454 -4.93 -2.68 18.54
C LEU A 454 -3.63 -2.68 17.73
N ASP A 455 -3.00 -3.85 17.56
CA ASP A 455 -1.78 -4.00 16.78
C ASP A 455 -1.96 -3.57 15.34
N ALA A 456 -3.04 -4.01 14.68
CA ALA A 456 -3.32 -3.64 13.30
C ALA A 456 -3.52 -2.12 13.15
N GLN A 457 -4.28 -1.49 14.06
CA GLN A 457 -4.56 -0.05 13.98
C GLN A 457 -3.34 0.81 14.35
N VAL A 458 -2.51 0.41 15.32
CA VAL A 458 -1.30 1.15 15.69
C VAL A 458 -0.24 1.05 14.59
N ARG A 459 -0.04 -0.12 13.98
CA ARG A 459 0.92 -0.31 12.89
C ARG A 459 0.48 0.39 11.61
N GLY A 460 -0.83 0.44 11.33
CA GLY A 460 -1.39 1.13 10.16
C GLY A 460 -1.58 2.65 10.36
N ALA A 461 -1.34 3.18 11.56
CA ALA A 461 -1.53 4.60 11.82
C ALA A 461 -0.42 5.44 11.20
N SER A 462 -0.79 6.35 10.28
CA SER A 462 0.09 7.36 9.69
C SER A 462 -0.08 8.71 10.35
N LYS A 463 0.94 9.57 10.26
CA LYS A 463 0.85 10.95 10.73
C LYS A 463 0.06 11.82 9.76
N LEU A 464 -0.80 12.66 10.31
CA LEU A 464 -1.42 13.78 9.61
C LEU A 464 -0.87 15.07 10.21
N HIS A 465 0.04 15.71 9.48
CA HIS A 465 0.72 16.91 9.91
C HIS A 465 -0.16 18.16 9.87
N THR A 466 0.02 19.04 10.85
CA THR A 466 -0.52 20.41 10.91
C THR A 466 0.59 21.31 11.45
N GLY A 467 1.38 21.89 10.55
CA GLY A 467 2.64 22.56 10.92
C GLY A 467 3.63 21.57 11.53
N ASP A 468 4.26 21.93 12.63
CA ASP A 468 5.25 21.10 13.35
C ASP A 468 4.61 20.00 14.23
N ARG A 469 3.28 19.87 14.21
CA ARG A 469 2.52 18.93 15.04
C ARG A 469 1.75 17.95 14.16
N TRP A 470 1.44 16.78 14.69
CA TRP A 470 0.70 15.77 13.95
C TRP A 470 -0.28 15.00 14.85
N VAL A 471 -1.26 14.39 14.21
CA VAL A 471 -2.21 13.44 14.79
C VAL A 471 -2.18 12.14 14.01
N MET A 472 -2.68 11.05 14.58
CA MET A 472 -2.89 9.83 13.81
C MET A 472 -3.98 10.06 12.76
N SER A 473 -3.69 9.73 11.49
CA SER A 473 -4.62 9.95 10.38
C SER A 473 -5.83 9.01 10.49
N ARG A 474 -7.03 9.57 10.41
CA ARG A 474 -8.30 8.82 10.32
C ARG A 474 -8.78 8.66 8.86
N LYS A 475 -7.93 9.03 7.87
CA LYS A 475 -8.33 9.03 6.45
C LYS A 475 -8.22 7.67 5.78
N HIS A 476 -7.38 6.78 6.29
CA HIS A 476 -6.94 5.57 5.60
C HIS A 476 -7.25 4.29 6.38
N GLY A 477 -8.17 4.34 7.33
CA GLY A 477 -8.59 3.20 8.11
C GLY A 477 -9.17 3.58 9.46
N HIS A 478 -9.61 2.58 10.20
CA HIS A 478 -10.09 2.77 11.55
C HIS A 478 -8.91 3.00 12.49
N CYS A 479 -8.99 4.04 13.31
CA CYS A 479 -7.98 4.37 14.32
C CYS A 479 -8.59 4.49 15.72
N ASP A 480 -9.81 4.02 15.92
CA ASP A 480 -10.53 4.11 17.18
C ASP A 480 -9.83 3.34 18.32
N ALA A 481 -9.25 2.15 18.05
CA ALA A 481 -8.46 1.42 19.03
C ALA A 481 -7.13 2.14 19.33
N ALA A 482 -6.43 2.65 18.33
CA ALA A 482 -5.19 3.39 18.53
C ALA A 482 -5.40 4.69 19.31
N TYR A 483 -6.45 5.45 18.99
CA TYR A 483 -6.80 6.67 19.71
C TYR A 483 -7.30 6.41 21.12
N SER A 484 -8.14 5.40 21.31
CA SER A 484 -8.59 5.03 22.68
C SER A 484 -7.41 4.57 23.54
N ALA A 485 -6.43 3.86 22.97
CA ALA A 485 -5.19 3.47 23.65
C ALA A 485 -4.34 4.70 24.02
N ALA A 486 -4.11 5.63 23.07
CA ALA A 486 -3.37 6.85 23.35
C ALA A 486 -4.02 7.70 24.45
N GLY A 487 -5.35 7.83 24.41
CA GLY A 487 -6.12 8.51 25.44
C GLY A 487 -6.06 7.81 26.79
N ALA A 488 -6.14 6.48 26.81
CA ALA A 488 -6.05 5.70 28.05
C ALA A 488 -4.65 5.80 28.69
N VAL A 489 -3.58 5.75 27.88
CA VAL A 489 -2.20 5.96 28.36
C VAL A 489 -2.03 7.36 28.93
N HIS A 490 -2.54 8.39 28.24
CA HIS A 490 -2.51 9.76 28.73
C HIS A 490 -3.23 9.89 30.09
N LEU A 491 -4.43 9.33 30.21
CA LEU A 491 -5.19 9.32 31.47
C LEU A 491 -4.46 8.58 32.60
N ALA A 492 -3.83 7.43 32.30
CA ALA A 492 -3.07 6.69 33.30
C ALA A 492 -1.90 7.49 33.88
N ARG A 493 -1.24 8.33 33.05
CA ARG A 493 -0.21 9.26 33.49
C ARG A 493 -0.79 10.44 34.29
N ALA A 494 -1.93 11.00 33.84
CA ALA A 494 -2.58 12.13 34.50
C ALA A 494 -3.22 11.76 35.85
N TYR A 495 -3.64 10.50 35.99
CA TYR A 495 -4.25 9.95 37.21
C TYR A 495 -3.43 8.79 37.82
N PRO A 496 -2.19 9.04 38.29
CA PRO A 496 -1.38 8.00 38.89
C PRO A 496 -2.06 7.42 40.15
N ALA A 497 -1.80 6.17 40.45
CA ALA A 497 -2.33 5.53 41.65
C ALA A 497 -1.87 6.31 42.89
N LEU A 498 -2.81 6.54 43.83
CA LEU A 498 -2.46 7.10 45.13
C LEU A 498 -1.51 6.15 45.83
N THR A 499 -0.29 6.56 46.09
CA THR A 499 0.65 5.81 46.91
C THR A 499 0.07 5.81 48.34
N VAL A 500 -0.46 4.69 48.81
CA VAL A 500 -0.81 4.56 50.19
C VAL A 500 0.51 4.57 50.98
N ARG A 501 0.86 5.71 51.54
CA ARG A 501 1.93 5.76 52.56
C ARG A 501 1.48 4.87 53.70
N LYS A 502 2.13 3.74 53.91
CA LYS A 502 2.02 3.00 55.17
C LYS A 502 2.39 3.98 56.29
N VAL A 503 1.39 4.42 57.03
CA VAL A 503 1.64 5.09 58.32
C VAL A 503 2.20 4.02 59.22
N LEU A 504 3.52 4.06 59.42
CA LEU A 504 4.15 3.27 60.50
C LEU A 504 3.59 3.79 61.79
N SER A 505 2.68 3.04 62.40
CA SER A 505 2.29 3.26 63.78
C SER A 505 3.50 3.00 64.67
N VAL A 506 4.03 4.05 65.27
CA VAL A 506 5.04 3.92 66.33
C VAL A 506 4.31 3.31 67.53
N PRO A 507 4.76 2.16 68.06
CA PRO A 507 4.20 1.67 69.29
C PRO A 507 4.42 2.70 70.39
N ARG A 508 3.35 3.11 71.07
CA ARG A 508 3.47 3.87 72.31
C ARG A 508 4.07 2.96 73.37
N ALA A 509 5.19 3.43 73.98
CA ALA A 509 5.82 2.83 75.14
C ALA A 509 4.93 2.92 76.41
#